data_341791284c880799346ce3e2e6f8d98e
#
_entry.id   341791284c880799346ce3e2e6f8d98e
#
_cell.length_a   1.000
_cell.length_b   1.000
_cell.length_c   1.000
_cell.angle_alpha   90.00
_cell.angle_beta   90.00
_cell.angle_gamma   90.00
#
_symmetry.space_group_name_H-M   'P 1'
#
loop_
_entity.id
_entity.type
_entity.pdbx_description
1 polymer ?
#
loop_
_entity_poly.entity_id
_entity_poly.type
_entity_poly.pdbx_seq_one_letter_code
_entity_poly.pdbx_strand_id
1 'polypeptide(L)'
;MACRLGDAAEYSRQLKERKQERRLLARRKEEPGKELKTTIDEKLSGILRSDRLHPVYTICLYSGEEPWDGPRKLSDMMEFDPEDENLRVLFEEYHLHLFCINEQNGFDTFRSGLKQLFCAMNCRKDKERMAELMQNEAYAHLSKETWEAIAVMTDNAAMLQKKDKYKTENGEEEEYNMCQALKELMEDNRNEGRREGRREGRNEGRNEGNLEKTKIVVRNLLRMGFSVGDICKAAECAPALVKEMQDSLV
;
A
#
# COMPACT_ATOMS: atom_id res chain seq x y z
N MET A 1 10.09 16.59 -9.41
CA MET A 1 11.27 16.40 -10.27
C MET A 1 11.26 15.09 -11.04
N ALA A 2 11.07 13.94 -10.40
CA ALA A 2 11.06 12.63 -11.08
C ALA A 2 10.07 12.55 -12.26
N CYS A 3 8.85 13.06 -12.12
CA CYS A 3 7.84 13.06 -13.19
C CYS A 3 8.32 13.81 -14.44
N ARG A 4 8.92 14.99 -14.26
CA ARG A 4 9.42 15.80 -15.39
C ARG A 4 10.56 15.11 -16.14
N LEU A 5 11.41 14.37 -15.43
CA LEU A 5 12.44 13.54 -16.06
C LEU A 5 11.82 12.36 -16.82
N GLY A 6 10.75 11.76 -16.31
CA GLY A 6 9.98 10.74 -16.98
C GLY A 6 9.36 11.24 -18.29
N ASP A 7 8.72 12.41 -18.26
CA ASP A 7 8.13 13.04 -19.45
C ASP A 7 9.19 13.33 -20.52
N ALA A 8 10.34 13.88 -20.13
CA ALA A 8 11.45 14.16 -21.03
C ALA A 8 12.06 12.88 -21.64
N ALA A 9 12.16 11.80 -20.84
CA ALA A 9 12.63 10.50 -21.31
C ALA A 9 11.68 9.91 -22.35
N GLU A 10 10.36 10.02 -22.13
CA GLU A 10 9.35 9.54 -23.05
C GLU A 10 9.36 10.31 -24.38
N TYR A 11 9.44 11.63 -24.36
CA TYR A 11 9.59 12.42 -25.58
C TYR A 11 10.89 12.07 -26.34
N SER A 12 11.99 11.83 -25.61
CA SER A 12 13.24 11.39 -26.19
C SER A 12 13.12 10.01 -26.86
N ARG A 13 12.34 9.10 -26.25
CA ARG A 13 12.05 7.78 -26.81
C ARG A 13 11.27 7.92 -28.12
N GLN A 14 10.18 8.69 -28.14
CA GLN A 14 9.37 8.94 -29.32
C GLN A 14 10.19 9.51 -30.48
N LEU A 15 11.07 10.47 -30.22
CA LEU A 15 11.97 11.02 -31.23
C LEU A 15 12.93 9.97 -31.81
N LYS A 16 13.49 9.09 -30.96
CA LYS A 16 14.34 7.99 -31.41
C LYS A 16 13.58 7.00 -32.30
N GLU A 17 12.36 6.65 -31.92
CA GLU A 17 11.50 5.75 -32.70
C GLU A 17 11.17 6.34 -34.07
N ARG A 18 10.75 7.61 -34.16
CA ARG A 18 10.51 8.30 -35.41
C ARG A 18 11.74 8.29 -36.32
N LYS A 19 12.92 8.53 -35.74
CA LYS A 19 14.18 8.48 -36.48
C LYS A 19 14.49 7.07 -37.01
N GLN A 20 14.21 6.04 -36.20
CA GLN A 20 14.42 4.65 -36.58
C GLN A 20 13.46 4.19 -37.69
N GLU A 21 12.16 4.53 -37.56
CA GLU A 21 11.15 4.25 -38.57
C GLU A 21 11.56 4.83 -39.94
N ARG A 22 12.01 6.11 -39.97
CA ARG A 22 12.47 6.75 -41.21
C ARG A 22 13.66 6.02 -41.84
N ARG A 23 14.63 5.58 -41.01
CA ARG A 23 15.78 4.81 -41.48
C ARG A 23 15.35 3.47 -42.10
N LEU A 24 14.40 2.80 -41.51
CA LEU A 24 13.87 1.54 -41.99
C LEU A 24 13.09 1.74 -43.30
N LEU A 25 12.26 2.79 -43.36
CA LEU A 25 11.53 3.14 -44.59
C LEU A 25 12.47 3.53 -45.75
N ALA A 26 13.53 4.29 -45.47
CA ALA A 26 14.54 4.65 -46.44
C ALA A 26 15.29 3.43 -47.02
N ARG A 27 15.51 2.39 -46.18
CA ARG A 27 16.13 1.13 -46.62
C ARG A 27 15.21 0.25 -47.45
N ARG A 28 13.88 0.35 -47.26
CA ARG A 28 12.88 -0.44 -47.99
C ARG A 28 12.47 0.15 -49.33
N LYS A 29 12.68 1.46 -49.52
CA LYS A 29 12.37 2.13 -50.79
C LYS A 29 13.58 2.03 -51.74
N GLU A 30 13.61 0.99 -52.56
CA GLU A 30 14.47 0.89 -53.73
C GLU A 30 13.98 1.75 -54.92
N GLU A 31 12.95 2.60 -54.74
CA GLU A 31 12.47 3.50 -55.77
C GLU A 31 13.25 4.82 -55.76
N PRO A 32 14.03 5.13 -56.83
CA PRO A 32 14.70 6.41 -56.99
C PRO A 32 13.64 7.47 -57.33
N GLY A 33 13.34 8.43 -56.45
CA GLY A 33 12.55 9.57 -56.86
C GLY A 33 11.82 10.37 -55.77
N LYS A 34 11.73 9.91 -54.54
CA LYS A 34 11.16 10.71 -53.43
C LYS A 34 12.16 10.92 -52.29
N GLU A 35 13.24 11.63 -52.56
CA GLU A 35 14.01 12.21 -51.47
C GLU A 35 13.14 13.22 -50.75
N LEU A 36 12.84 12.98 -49.49
CA LEU A 36 12.31 14.03 -48.63
C LEU A 36 13.31 15.20 -48.67
N LYS A 37 12.90 16.34 -49.20
CA LYS A 37 13.72 17.58 -49.16
C LYS A 37 13.88 17.99 -47.70
N THR A 38 14.91 17.47 -47.06
CA THR A 38 15.26 17.80 -45.69
C THR A 38 16.26 18.93 -45.66
N THR A 39 16.10 19.88 -44.74
CA THR A 39 17.09 20.95 -44.52
C THR A 39 18.35 20.38 -43.89
N ILE A 40 19.44 21.17 -43.88
CA ILE A 40 20.69 20.79 -43.19
C ILE A 40 20.43 20.58 -41.70
N ASP A 41 19.64 21.45 -41.06
CA ASP A 41 19.32 21.41 -39.64
C ASP A 41 18.50 20.15 -39.29
N GLU A 42 17.57 19.76 -40.14
CA GLU A 42 16.80 18.52 -39.97
C GLU A 42 17.68 17.26 -40.11
N LYS A 43 18.67 17.31 -41.00
CA LYS A 43 19.67 16.22 -41.14
C LYS A 43 20.56 16.11 -39.90
N LEU A 44 21.00 17.22 -39.35
CA LEU A 44 21.86 17.28 -38.17
C LEU A 44 21.11 16.84 -36.90
N SER A 45 19.93 17.41 -36.65
CA SER A 45 19.11 17.10 -35.48
C SER A 45 18.44 15.72 -35.58
N GLY A 46 18.14 15.28 -36.81
CA GLY A 46 17.33 14.10 -37.08
C GLY A 46 15.86 14.29 -36.72
N ILE A 47 15.40 15.53 -36.53
CA ILE A 47 14.02 15.90 -36.24
C ILE A 47 13.50 16.70 -37.46
N LEU A 48 12.34 16.30 -37.97
CA LEU A 48 11.69 17.00 -39.07
C LEU A 48 10.67 18.02 -38.53
N ARG A 49 10.46 19.14 -39.24
CA ARG A 49 9.38 20.09 -38.90
C ARG A 49 7.99 19.46 -38.92
N SER A 50 7.82 18.39 -39.69
CA SER A 50 6.58 17.62 -39.78
C SER A 50 6.40 16.62 -38.63
N ASP A 51 7.44 16.35 -37.84
CA ASP A 51 7.31 15.41 -36.74
C ASP A 51 6.28 15.91 -35.73
N ARG A 52 5.43 14.99 -35.27
CA ARG A 52 4.46 15.22 -34.21
C ARG A 52 4.68 14.17 -33.15
N LEU A 53 4.77 14.60 -31.91
CA LEU A 53 4.87 13.72 -30.76
C LEU A 53 3.49 13.54 -30.12
N HIS A 54 3.28 12.40 -29.52
CA HIS A 54 2.11 12.15 -28.70
C HIS A 54 2.29 12.84 -27.35
N PRO A 55 1.25 13.55 -26.85
CA PRO A 55 1.34 14.17 -25.53
C PRO A 55 1.51 13.13 -24.44
N VAL A 56 2.35 13.46 -23.45
CA VAL A 56 2.56 12.64 -22.25
C VAL A 56 1.75 13.27 -21.12
N TYR A 57 0.91 12.48 -20.48
CA TYR A 57 0.12 12.88 -19.31
C TYR A 57 0.60 12.09 -18.11
N THR A 58 1.26 12.77 -17.18
CA THR A 58 1.74 12.15 -15.96
C THR A 58 0.76 12.41 -14.82
N ILE A 59 0.19 11.35 -14.28
CA ILE A 59 -0.72 11.37 -13.15
C ILE A 59 -0.05 10.65 -11.99
N CYS A 60 0.03 11.31 -10.84
CA CYS A 60 0.51 10.71 -9.59
C CYS A 60 -0.67 10.14 -8.82
N LEU A 61 -0.62 8.83 -8.57
CA LEU A 61 -1.60 8.16 -7.74
C LEU A 61 -1.13 8.23 -6.28
N TYR A 62 -1.94 8.88 -5.44
CA TYR A 62 -1.72 8.92 -4.00
C TYR A 62 -2.62 7.90 -3.31
N SER A 63 -1.97 6.94 -2.67
CA SER A 63 -2.61 5.85 -1.94
C SER A 63 -2.48 6.00 -0.41
N GLY A 64 -2.03 7.16 0.06
CA GLY A 64 -1.94 7.47 1.49
C GLY A 64 -3.30 7.45 2.16
N GLU A 65 -3.29 7.37 3.48
CA GLU A 65 -4.51 7.31 4.30
C GLU A 65 -5.01 8.69 4.66
N GLU A 66 -4.08 9.58 4.98
CA GLU A 66 -4.36 10.97 5.28
C GLU A 66 -4.49 11.79 3.99
N PRO A 67 -5.24 12.90 4.01
CA PRO A 67 -5.28 13.82 2.88
C PRO A 67 -3.87 14.27 2.49
N TRP A 68 -3.66 14.52 1.20
CA TRP A 68 -2.38 15.03 0.73
C TRP A 68 -2.13 16.45 1.22
N ASP A 69 -1.07 16.66 1.99
CA ASP A 69 -0.65 17.96 2.55
C ASP A 69 0.61 18.54 1.89
N GLY A 70 1.19 17.82 0.91
CA GLY A 70 2.39 18.23 0.21
C GLY A 70 2.14 19.24 -0.93
N PRO A 71 3.22 19.78 -1.53
CA PRO A 71 3.15 20.72 -2.64
C PRO A 71 2.50 20.08 -3.87
N ARG A 72 1.71 20.87 -4.60
CA ARG A 72 1.02 20.46 -5.85
C ARG A 72 1.59 21.11 -7.10
N LYS A 73 2.47 22.07 -6.94
CA LYS A 73 3.20 22.77 -8.03
C LYS A 73 4.65 22.96 -7.65
N LEU A 74 5.47 23.11 -8.67
CA LEU A 74 6.91 23.28 -8.49
C LEU A 74 7.24 24.56 -7.73
N SER A 75 6.49 25.64 -7.99
CA SER A 75 6.67 26.93 -7.30
C SER A 75 6.47 26.83 -5.78
N ASP A 76 5.65 25.89 -5.29
CA ASP A 76 5.42 25.69 -3.85
C ASP A 76 6.69 25.17 -3.12
N MET A 77 7.68 24.68 -3.90
CA MET A 77 8.96 24.15 -3.40
C MET A 77 10.15 25.05 -3.69
N MET A 78 9.91 26.22 -4.33
CA MET A 78 10.97 27.13 -4.75
C MET A 78 11.06 28.33 -3.82
N GLU A 79 12.27 28.71 -3.51
CA GLU A 79 12.58 29.97 -2.87
C GLU A 79 12.92 30.99 -3.95
N PHE A 80 12.03 31.96 -4.14
CA PHE A 80 12.22 33.03 -5.11
C PHE A 80 12.79 34.25 -4.42
N ASP A 81 13.88 34.80 -4.99
CA ASP A 81 14.41 36.06 -4.51
C ASP A 81 13.43 37.21 -4.85
N PRO A 82 13.06 38.06 -3.88
CA PRO A 82 12.21 39.23 -4.12
C PRO A 82 12.79 40.21 -5.17
N GLU A 83 14.12 40.25 -5.32
CA GLU A 83 14.78 41.11 -6.30
C GLU A 83 14.66 40.59 -7.74
N ASP A 84 14.35 39.30 -7.92
CA ASP A 84 14.25 38.63 -9.22
C ASP A 84 12.79 38.51 -9.73
N GLU A 85 11.89 39.38 -9.28
CA GLU A 85 10.46 39.33 -9.67
C GLU A 85 10.27 39.36 -11.19
N ASN A 86 11.12 40.08 -11.92
CA ASN A 86 11.11 40.12 -13.38
C ASN A 86 11.46 38.79 -14.04
N LEU A 87 12.27 37.96 -13.39
CA LEU A 87 12.65 36.64 -13.88
C LEU A 87 11.57 35.59 -13.58
N ARG A 88 10.71 35.85 -12.61
CA ARG A 88 9.61 34.97 -12.24
C ARG A 88 8.64 34.71 -13.39
N VAL A 89 8.50 35.68 -14.31
CA VAL A 89 7.69 35.53 -15.52
C VAL A 89 8.24 34.46 -16.46
N LEU A 90 9.53 34.16 -16.39
CA LEU A 90 10.20 33.13 -17.19
C LEU A 90 10.11 31.74 -16.55
N PHE A 91 9.60 31.65 -15.32
CA PHE A 91 9.47 30.38 -14.63
C PHE A 91 8.29 29.58 -15.18
N GLU A 92 8.62 28.43 -15.78
CA GLU A 92 7.63 27.47 -16.28
C GLU A 92 7.09 26.63 -15.12
N GLU A 93 5.84 26.84 -14.76
CA GLU A 93 5.17 26.09 -13.70
C GLU A 93 4.98 24.63 -14.09
N TYR A 94 5.23 23.73 -13.16
CA TYR A 94 4.94 22.31 -13.30
C TYR A 94 3.97 21.84 -12.23
N HIS A 95 2.79 21.41 -12.65
CA HIS A 95 1.74 20.94 -11.76
C HIS A 95 1.85 19.44 -11.53
N LEU A 96 1.69 19.03 -10.29
CA LEU A 96 1.49 17.64 -9.93
C LEU A 96 0.00 17.28 -10.11
N HIS A 97 -0.29 16.52 -11.17
CA HIS A 97 -1.63 15.97 -11.38
C HIS A 97 -1.85 14.81 -10.42
N LEU A 98 -2.38 15.13 -9.25
CA LEU A 98 -2.54 14.20 -8.15
C LEU A 98 -3.95 13.60 -8.16
N PHE A 99 -4.03 12.28 -8.14
CA PHE A 99 -5.26 11.51 -7.95
C PHE A 99 -5.20 10.86 -6.57
N CYS A 100 -5.91 11.43 -5.59
CA CYS A 100 -6.00 10.91 -4.23
C CYS A 100 -7.15 9.92 -4.15
N ILE A 101 -6.86 8.65 -3.89
CA ILE A 101 -7.88 7.59 -3.82
C ILE A 101 -8.83 7.82 -2.64
N ASN A 102 -8.30 8.24 -1.49
CA ASN A 102 -9.05 8.48 -0.26
C ASN A 102 -10.01 9.70 -0.33
N GLU A 103 -9.80 10.61 -1.28
CA GLU A 103 -10.64 11.79 -1.49
C GLU A 103 -11.79 11.52 -2.50
N GLN A 104 -11.82 10.35 -3.15
CA GLN A 104 -12.82 10.04 -4.16
C GLN A 104 -14.08 9.43 -3.54
N ASN A 105 -15.25 9.90 -4.01
CA ASN A 105 -16.56 9.40 -3.59
C ASN A 105 -17.05 8.18 -4.40
N GLY A 106 -16.33 7.81 -5.47
CA GLY A 106 -16.66 6.66 -6.31
C GLY A 106 -15.72 6.50 -7.49
N PHE A 107 -15.73 5.31 -8.09
CA PHE A 107 -14.84 4.93 -9.17
C PHE A 107 -15.59 4.40 -10.40
N ASP A 108 -16.87 4.77 -10.57
CA ASP A 108 -17.75 4.25 -11.64
C ASP A 108 -17.34 4.66 -13.05
N THR A 109 -16.50 5.67 -13.17
CA THR A 109 -15.91 6.10 -14.45
C THR A 109 -14.88 5.11 -15.00
N PHE A 110 -14.27 4.30 -14.13
CA PHE A 110 -13.31 3.28 -14.54
C PHE A 110 -14.05 2.02 -15.02
N ARG A 111 -13.68 1.52 -16.20
CA ARG A 111 -14.29 0.34 -16.83
C ARG A 111 -13.41 -0.91 -16.80
N SER A 112 -12.22 -0.80 -16.20
CA SER A 112 -11.24 -1.88 -16.07
C SER A 112 -11.12 -2.34 -14.62
N GLY A 113 -10.25 -3.31 -14.35
CA GLY A 113 -9.88 -3.73 -12.99
C GLY A 113 -9.41 -2.62 -12.04
N LEU A 114 -9.12 -1.43 -12.56
CA LEU A 114 -8.82 -0.24 -11.73
C LEU A 114 -9.99 0.16 -10.84
N LYS A 115 -11.25 -0.03 -11.29
CA LYS A 115 -12.41 0.22 -10.43
C LYS A 115 -12.35 -0.65 -9.17
N GLN A 116 -12.17 -1.97 -9.36
CA GLN A 116 -12.10 -2.92 -8.27
C GLN A 116 -10.90 -2.63 -7.34
N LEU A 117 -9.74 -2.32 -7.93
CA LEU A 117 -8.54 -1.96 -7.19
C LEU A 117 -8.77 -0.73 -6.31
N PHE A 118 -9.28 0.37 -6.87
CA PHE A 118 -9.46 1.62 -6.12
C PHE A 118 -10.57 1.50 -5.06
N CYS A 119 -11.65 0.78 -5.33
CA CYS A 119 -12.66 0.48 -4.33
C CYS A 119 -12.07 -0.31 -3.16
N ALA A 120 -11.27 -1.35 -3.43
CA ALA A 120 -10.62 -2.14 -2.39
C ALA A 120 -9.63 -1.31 -1.56
N MET A 121 -8.82 -0.46 -2.21
CA MET A 121 -7.89 0.44 -1.53
C MET A 121 -8.62 1.45 -0.63
N ASN A 122 -9.76 1.98 -1.08
CA ASN A 122 -10.55 2.94 -0.30
C ASN A 122 -11.22 2.30 0.92
N CYS A 123 -11.48 1.00 0.88
CA CYS A 123 -12.11 0.24 1.98
C CYS A 123 -11.11 -0.51 2.87
N ARG A 124 -9.81 -0.47 2.58
CA ARG A 124 -8.79 -1.34 3.22
C ARG A 124 -8.76 -1.31 4.74
N LYS A 125 -9.15 -0.21 5.38
CA LYS A 125 -9.21 -0.04 6.84
C LYS A 125 -10.59 -0.25 7.43
N ASP A 126 -11.63 -0.17 6.61
CA ASP A 126 -13.01 -0.31 7.03
C ASP A 126 -13.47 -1.74 6.78
N LYS A 127 -13.50 -2.54 7.86
CA LYS A 127 -13.85 -3.97 7.78
C LYS A 127 -15.29 -4.19 7.30
N GLU A 128 -16.21 -3.29 7.65
CA GLU A 128 -17.63 -3.41 7.27
C GLU A 128 -17.78 -3.12 5.78
N ARG A 129 -17.22 -2.00 5.31
CA ARG A 129 -17.21 -1.67 3.87
C ARG A 129 -16.44 -2.67 3.04
N MET A 130 -15.35 -3.23 3.54
CA MET A 130 -14.63 -4.31 2.85
C MET A 130 -15.50 -5.58 2.76
N ALA A 131 -16.22 -5.94 3.82
CA ALA A 131 -17.12 -7.09 3.81
C ALA A 131 -18.31 -6.88 2.83
N GLU A 132 -18.84 -5.67 2.74
CA GLU A 132 -19.87 -5.32 1.74
C GLU A 132 -19.31 -5.41 0.31
N LEU A 133 -18.11 -4.86 0.10
CA LEU A 133 -17.44 -4.89 -1.19
C LEU A 133 -17.25 -6.34 -1.69
N MET A 134 -16.93 -7.26 -0.78
CA MET A 134 -16.73 -8.68 -1.10
C MET A 134 -18.03 -9.44 -1.39
N GLN A 135 -19.19 -8.82 -1.26
CA GLN A 135 -20.47 -9.39 -1.74
C GLN A 135 -20.71 -9.10 -3.22
N ASN A 136 -19.91 -8.21 -3.82
CA ASN A 136 -20.02 -7.87 -5.22
C ASN A 136 -19.34 -8.94 -6.08
N GLU A 137 -20.13 -9.57 -6.97
CA GLU A 137 -19.71 -10.65 -7.86
C GLU A 137 -18.50 -10.27 -8.75
N ALA A 138 -18.31 -8.98 -9.04
CA ALA A 138 -17.16 -8.50 -9.79
C ALA A 138 -15.80 -8.85 -9.15
N TYR A 139 -15.76 -9.14 -7.85
CA TYR A 139 -14.55 -9.60 -7.16
C TYR A 139 -14.37 -11.12 -7.15
N ALA A 140 -15.37 -11.87 -7.64
CA ALA A 140 -15.24 -13.31 -7.84
C ALA A 140 -14.54 -13.64 -9.17
N HIS A 141 -14.48 -12.69 -10.11
CA HIS A 141 -14.02 -12.86 -11.49
C HIS A 141 -12.95 -11.81 -11.85
N LEU A 142 -11.86 -11.76 -11.10
CA LEU A 142 -10.77 -10.81 -11.34
C LEU A 142 -9.73 -11.40 -12.28
N SER A 143 -9.17 -10.56 -13.18
CA SER A 143 -7.94 -10.92 -13.88
C SER A 143 -6.80 -11.10 -12.89
N LYS A 144 -5.78 -11.85 -13.30
CA LYS A 144 -4.58 -12.10 -12.51
C LYS A 144 -3.93 -10.80 -12.02
N GLU A 145 -3.76 -9.84 -12.94
CA GLU A 145 -3.11 -8.56 -12.66
C GLU A 145 -3.90 -7.74 -11.64
N THR A 146 -5.24 -7.70 -11.77
CA THR A 146 -6.11 -6.97 -10.84
C THR A 146 -6.08 -7.63 -9.46
N TRP A 147 -6.15 -8.95 -9.40
CA TRP A 147 -6.09 -9.70 -8.16
C TRP A 147 -4.77 -9.49 -7.41
N GLU A 148 -3.63 -9.60 -8.13
CA GLU A 148 -2.30 -9.34 -7.59
C GLU A 148 -2.14 -7.89 -7.12
N ALA A 149 -2.61 -6.93 -7.90
CA ALA A 149 -2.58 -5.52 -7.54
C ALA A 149 -3.37 -5.24 -6.25
N ILE A 150 -4.58 -5.79 -6.11
CA ILE A 150 -5.38 -5.64 -4.89
C ILE A 150 -4.64 -6.25 -3.70
N ALA A 151 -4.11 -7.48 -3.82
CA ALA A 151 -3.41 -8.15 -2.73
C ALA A 151 -2.19 -7.34 -2.25
N VAL A 152 -1.42 -6.75 -3.16
CA VAL A 152 -0.25 -5.92 -2.82
C VAL A 152 -0.68 -4.59 -2.21
N MET A 153 -1.61 -3.88 -2.85
CA MET A 153 -1.97 -2.51 -2.47
C MET A 153 -2.85 -2.42 -1.21
N THR A 154 -3.46 -3.54 -0.81
CA THR A 154 -4.21 -3.66 0.45
C THR A 154 -3.39 -4.32 1.58
N ASP A 155 -2.08 -4.47 1.38
CA ASP A 155 -1.13 -5.06 2.35
C ASP A 155 -1.44 -6.53 2.72
N ASN A 156 -2.05 -7.26 1.78
CA ASN A 156 -2.39 -8.68 1.92
C ASN A 156 -1.47 -9.58 1.07
N ALA A 157 -0.16 -9.26 1.03
CA ALA A 157 0.81 -9.97 0.19
C ALA A 157 0.88 -11.49 0.48
N ALA A 158 0.50 -11.94 1.68
CA ALA A 158 0.39 -13.37 2.02
C ALA A 158 -0.61 -14.12 1.11
N MET A 159 -1.60 -13.43 0.56
CA MET A 159 -2.55 -14.00 -0.40
C MET A 159 -1.88 -14.41 -1.71
N LEU A 160 -0.80 -13.73 -2.11
CA LEU A 160 -0.06 -14.05 -3.35
C LEU A 160 0.51 -15.47 -3.33
N GLN A 161 0.92 -15.95 -2.16
CA GLN A 161 1.46 -17.32 -2.01
C GLN A 161 0.39 -18.40 -2.16
N LYS A 162 -0.88 -18.04 -1.92
CA LYS A 162 -2.02 -18.95 -2.00
C LYS A 162 -2.87 -18.73 -3.27
N LYS A 163 -2.39 -17.92 -4.22
CA LYS A 163 -3.13 -17.46 -5.40
C LYS A 163 -3.79 -18.60 -6.17
N ASP A 164 -3.06 -19.67 -6.46
CA ASP A 164 -3.53 -20.79 -7.26
C ASP A 164 -4.75 -21.52 -6.64
N LYS A 165 -4.93 -21.42 -5.32
CA LYS A 165 -6.10 -21.94 -4.60
C LYS A 165 -7.41 -21.24 -5.01
N TYR A 166 -7.32 -19.98 -5.42
CA TYR A 166 -8.48 -19.12 -5.72
C TYR A 166 -8.70 -18.92 -7.22
N LYS A 167 -7.96 -19.67 -8.03
CA LYS A 167 -8.15 -19.71 -9.47
C LYS A 167 -9.48 -20.40 -9.80
N THR A 168 -10.27 -19.78 -10.67
CA THR A 168 -11.51 -20.35 -11.19
C THR A 168 -11.30 -20.76 -12.63
N GLU A 169 -11.80 -21.93 -12.99
CA GLU A 169 -11.73 -22.48 -14.35
C GLU A 169 -12.99 -22.10 -15.14
N ASN A 170 -13.18 -20.82 -15.44
CA ASN A 170 -14.31 -20.37 -16.22
C ASN A 170 -13.82 -19.77 -17.57
N GLY A 171 -13.79 -20.59 -18.62
CA GLY A 171 -13.51 -20.14 -19.99
C GLY A 171 -12.04 -20.14 -20.38
N GLU A 172 -11.70 -19.35 -21.40
CA GLU A 172 -10.34 -19.26 -21.96
C GLU A 172 -9.39 -18.39 -21.13
N GLU A 173 -9.91 -17.54 -20.22
CA GLU A 173 -9.13 -16.62 -19.39
C GLU A 173 -9.06 -17.12 -17.95
N GLU A 174 -7.90 -16.95 -17.32
CA GLU A 174 -7.70 -17.27 -15.92
C GLU A 174 -8.32 -16.19 -15.04
N GLU A 175 -9.32 -16.57 -14.25
CA GLU A 175 -9.98 -15.70 -13.29
C GLU A 175 -9.63 -16.10 -11.85
N TYR A 176 -9.73 -15.15 -10.93
CA TYR A 176 -9.37 -15.34 -9.52
C TYR A 176 -10.45 -14.79 -8.60
N ASN A 177 -10.85 -15.60 -7.61
CA ASN A 177 -11.90 -15.26 -6.65
C ASN A 177 -11.33 -14.57 -5.41
N MET A 178 -11.37 -13.24 -5.40
CA MET A 178 -10.93 -12.42 -4.26
C MET A 178 -11.91 -12.52 -3.07
N CYS A 179 -13.21 -12.68 -3.34
CA CYS A 179 -14.22 -12.80 -2.29
C CYS A 179 -13.94 -13.99 -1.38
N GLN A 180 -13.60 -15.13 -1.98
CA GLN A 180 -13.27 -16.33 -1.21
C GLN A 180 -11.97 -16.16 -0.44
N ALA A 181 -10.94 -15.61 -1.08
CA ALA A 181 -9.64 -15.40 -0.47
C ALA A 181 -9.70 -14.50 0.77
N LEU A 182 -10.45 -13.40 0.70
CA LEU A 182 -10.62 -12.49 1.84
C LEU A 182 -11.52 -13.06 2.94
N LYS A 183 -12.57 -13.84 2.60
CA LYS A 183 -13.36 -14.56 3.61
C LYS A 183 -12.49 -15.52 4.43
N GLU A 184 -11.69 -16.32 3.77
CA GLU A 184 -10.80 -17.27 4.44
C GLU A 184 -9.74 -16.54 5.29
N LEU A 185 -9.16 -15.44 4.79
CA LEU A 185 -8.22 -14.63 5.55
C LEU A 185 -8.86 -14.05 6.83
N MET A 186 -10.09 -13.55 6.73
CA MET A 186 -10.84 -13.03 7.88
C MET A 186 -11.13 -14.12 8.91
N GLU A 187 -11.49 -15.33 8.46
CA GLU A 187 -11.70 -16.49 9.34
C GLU A 187 -10.42 -16.96 10.00
N ASP A 188 -9.32 -17.02 9.26
CA ASP A 188 -7.99 -17.38 9.80
C ASP A 188 -7.57 -16.40 10.90
N ASN A 189 -7.65 -15.09 10.63
CA ASN A 189 -7.33 -14.04 11.62
C ASN A 189 -8.23 -14.09 12.86
N ARG A 190 -9.53 -14.36 12.67
CA ARG A 190 -10.47 -14.52 13.78
C ARG A 190 -10.13 -15.74 14.64
N ASN A 191 -9.76 -16.85 13.99
CA ASN A 191 -9.40 -18.08 14.70
C ASN A 191 -8.07 -17.93 15.45
N GLU A 192 -7.10 -17.22 14.85
CA GLU A 192 -5.83 -16.91 15.49
C GLU A 192 -6.03 -16.02 16.71
N GLY A 193 -6.76 -14.91 16.59
CA GLY A 193 -7.11 -14.04 17.73
C GLY A 193 -7.83 -14.79 18.86
N ARG A 194 -8.72 -15.75 18.50
CA ARG A 194 -9.37 -16.60 19.51
C ARG A 194 -8.40 -17.55 20.21
N ARG A 195 -7.41 -18.10 19.49
CA ARG A 195 -6.37 -18.96 20.07
C ARG A 195 -5.45 -18.17 20.98
N GLU A 196 -5.03 -16.98 20.55
CA GLU A 196 -4.18 -16.09 21.35
C GLU A 196 -4.91 -15.66 22.62
N GLY A 197 -6.13 -15.13 22.53
CA GLY A 197 -6.90 -14.73 23.69
C GLY A 197 -7.16 -15.87 24.68
N ARG A 198 -7.38 -17.12 24.19
CA ARG A 198 -7.48 -18.29 25.07
C ARG A 198 -6.16 -18.62 25.76
N ARG A 199 -5.02 -18.46 25.06
CA ARG A 199 -3.68 -18.71 25.62
C ARG A 199 -3.34 -17.66 26.67
N GLU A 200 -3.59 -16.41 26.39
CA GLU A 200 -3.37 -15.29 27.31
C GLU A 200 -4.24 -15.43 28.55
N GLY A 201 -5.56 -15.59 28.40
CA GLY A 201 -6.47 -15.77 29.54
C GLY A 201 -6.16 -16.99 30.40
N ARG A 202 -5.64 -18.09 29.77
CA ARG A 202 -5.17 -19.26 30.55
C ARG A 202 -3.90 -18.92 31.35
N ASN A 203 -2.97 -18.17 30.77
CA ASN A 203 -1.74 -17.75 31.44
C ASN A 203 -2.03 -16.77 32.57
N GLU A 204 -2.88 -15.79 32.31
CA GLU A 204 -3.34 -14.82 33.32
C GLU A 204 -4.03 -15.52 34.48
N GLY A 205 -5.04 -16.34 34.21
CA GLY A 205 -5.75 -17.09 35.25
C GLY A 205 -4.85 -18.04 36.04
N ARG A 206 -3.81 -18.61 35.40
CA ARG A 206 -2.81 -19.42 36.10
C ARG A 206 -1.94 -18.57 37.03
N ASN A 207 -1.53 -17.39 36.57
CA ASN A 207 -0.71 -16.46 37.36
C ASN A 207 -1.51 -15.90 38.54
N GLU A 208 -2.75 -15.50 38.31
CA GLU A 208 -3.66 -15.04 39.37
C GLU A 208 -3.93 -16.13 40.38
N GLY A 209 -4.25 -17.36 39.93
CA GLY A 209 -4.47 -18.50 40.81
C GLY A 209 -3.24 -18.87 41.63
N ASN A 210 -2.04 -18.77 41.04
CA ASN A 210 -0.80 -18.98 41.79
C ASN A 210 -0.55 -17.88 42.85
N LEU A 211 -0.81 -16.62 42.45
CA LEU A 211 -0.67 -15.48 43.39
C LEU A 211 -1.64 -15.61 44.57
N GLU A 212 -2.90 -15.97 44.32
CA GLU A 212 -3.88 -16.18 45.40
C GLU A 212 -3.49 -17.34 46.33
N LYS A 213 -3.01 -18.47 45.77
CA LYS A 213 -2.46 -19.55 46.58
C LYS A 213 -1.29 -19.08 47.45
N THR A 214 -0.37 -18.33 46.86
CA THR A 214 0.78 -17.76 47.59
C THR A 214 0.33 -16.86 48.72
N LYS A 215 -0.65 -15.98 48.49
CA LYS A 215 -1.25 -15.10 49.52
C LYS A 215 -1.88 -15.89 50.65
N ILE A 216 -2.58 -16.99 50.35
CA ILE A 216 -3.15 -17.90 51.38
C ILE A 216 -2.04 -18.51 52.25
N VAL A 217 -0.98 -19.01 51.63
CA VAL A 217 0.17 -19.61 52.34
C VAL A 217 0.85 -18.57 53.23
N VAL A 218 1.14 -17.37 52.66
CA VAL A 218 1.75 -16.27 53.42
C VAL A 218 0.90 -15.89 54.64
N ARG A 219 -0.42 -15.75 54.45
CA ARG A 219 -1.35 -15.42 55.56
C ARG A 219 -1.34 -16.46 56.65
N ASN A 220 -1.31 -17.75 56.30
CA ASN A 220 -1.27 -18.83 57.29
C ASN A 220 0.05 -18.83 58.07
N LEU A 221 1.19 -18.66 57.37
CA LEU A 221 2.50 -18.62 58.00
C LEU A 221 2.68 -17.39 58.93
N LEU A 222 2.13 -16.23 58.52
CA LEU A 222 2.09 -15.05 59.39
C LEU A 222 1.32 -15.32 60.68
N ARG A 223 0.15 -15.98 60.61
CA ARG A 223 -0.64 -16.37 61.79
C ARG A 223 0.06 -17.35 62.69
N MET A 224 0.94 -18.18 62.13
CA MET A 224 1.75 -19.13 62.90
C MET A 224 3.02 -18.51 63.52
N GLY A 225 3.27 -17.21 63.27
CA GLY A 225 4.37 -16.45 63.89
C GLY A 225 5.73 -16.66 63.20
N PHE A 226 5.78 -17.12 61.98
CA PHE A 226 7.04 -17.26 61.21
C PHE A 226 7.62 -15.88 60.85
N SER A 227 8.94 -15.81 60.76
CA SER A 227 9.63 -14.59 60.32
C SER A 227 9.39 -14.30 58.84
N VAL A 228 9.43 -13.01 58.45
CA VAL A 228 9.27 -12.59 57.01
C VAL A 228 10.26 -13.31 56.11
N GLY A 229 11.50 -13.52 56.60
CA GLY A 229 12.54 -14.21 55.82
C GLY A 229 12.23 -15.68 55.59
N ASP A 230 11.67 -16.38 56.59
CA ASP A 230 11.29 -17.80 56.47
C ASP A 230 10.05 -17.96 55.57
N ILE A 231 9.09 -17.02 55.68
CA ILE A 231 7.90 -17.00 54.83
C ILE A 231 8.28 -16.79 53.35
N CYS A 232 9.18 -15.86 53.05
CA CYS A 232 9.67 -15.66 51.67
C CYS A 232 10.32 -16.90 51.09
N LYS A 233 11.08 -17.65 51.88
CA LYS A 233 11.69 -18.92 51.45
C LYS A 233 10.65 -20.03 51.24
N ALA A 234 9.69 -20.16 52.16
CA ALA A 234 8.68 -21.21 52.14
C ALA A 234 7.61 -21.01 51.05
N ALA A 235 7.22 -19.75 50.78
CA ALA A 235 6.19 -19.39 49.81
C ALA A 235 6.76 -18.96 48.45
N GLU A 236 8.10 -18.99 48.29
CA GLU A 236 8.82 -18.53 47.09
C GLU A 236 8.33 -17.16 46.57
N CYS A 237 8.16 -16.21 47.50
CA CYS A 237 7.59 -14.87 47.19
C CYS A 237 8.51 -13.73 47.62
N ALA A 238 8.25 -12.55 47.03
CA ALA A 238 9.01 -11.36 47.35
C ALA A 238 8.63 -10.83 48.77
N PRO A 239 9.59 -10.25 49.53
CA PRO A 239 9.34 -9.68 50.84
C PRO A 239 8.26 -8.59 50.85
N ALA A 240 8.08 -7.87 49.74
CA ALA A 240 7.05 -6.86 49.57
C ALA A 240 5.63 -7.44 49.74
N LEU A 241 5.36 -8.62 49.16
CA LEU A 241 4.07 -9.29 49.30
C LEU A 241 3.77 -9.70 50.74
N VAL A 242 4.79 -10.18 51.48
CA VAL A 242 4.64 -10.57 52.89
C VAL A 242 4.33 -9.35 53.76
N LYS A 243 5.00 -8.22 53.54
CA LYS A 243 4.73 -6.96 54.24
C LYS A 243 3.33 -6.43 53.95
N GLU A 244 2.93 -6.40 52.66
CA GLU A 244 1.57 -5.99 52.26
C GLU A 244 0.49 -6.83 52.96
N MET A 245 0.70 -8.13 53.02
CA MET A 245 -0.22 -9.04 53.71
C MET A 245 -0.19 -8.87 55.24
N GLN A 246 0.95 -8.52 55.83
CA GLN A 246 1.08 -8.24 57.24
C GLN A 246 0.32 -6.96 57.63
N ASP A 247 0.47 -5.90 56.83
CA ASP A 247 -0.22 -4.62 57.02
C ASP A 247 -1.75 -4.77 56.87
N SER A 248 -2.21 -5.69 56.08
CA SER A 248 -3.63 -5.99 55.89
C SER A 248 -4.26 -6.85 57.02
N LEU A 249 -3.47 -7.39 57.95
CA LEU A 249 -3.91 -8.21 59.07
C LEU A 249 -3.99 -7.41 60.40
N VAL A 250 -3.50 -6.18 60.40
CA VAL A 250 -3.62 -5.21 61.52
C VAL A 250 -4.90 -4.42 61.33
#